data_9f47e30db48fc8172852140be5e8c0fb
#
_entry.id   9f47e30db48fc8172852140be5e8c0fb
#
_cell.length_a   1.000
_cell.length_b   1.000
_cell.length_c   1.000
_cell.angle_alpha   90.00
_cell.angle_beta   90.00
_cell.angle_gamma   90.00
#
_symmetry.space_group_name_H-M   'P 1'
#
loop_
_entity.id
_entity.type
_entity.pdbx_description
1 polymer ?
#
loop_
_entity_poly.entity_id
_entity_poly.type
_entity_poly.pdbx_seq_one_letter_code
_entity_poly.pdbx_strand_id
1 'polypeptide(L)'
;MKKSLIVSGVAVLVLIVVSVAVGVAQAQKEASTKKKSVIYVAADKAKFKESPGGGTSMAVLWGDPDKGPHATFTKFPPGYEAGLHTHTSDVWITVIKGAYLYKDDAGEKRVGPGDFLRVPGGHQHSSGGDKTEGAVFYEEGSGKFDLIPVK
;
A
#
# COMPACT_ATOMS: atom_id res chain seq x y z
N MET A 1 -55.92 41.21 -5.85
CA MET A 1 -55.65 39.90 -5.21
C MET A 1 -54.55 39.14 -5.94
N LYS A 2 -53.26 39.47 -5.70
CA LYS A 2 -52.09 38.67 -6.21
C LYS A 2 -50.87 39.01 -5.37
N LYS A 3 -50.84 38.58 -4.09
CA LYS A 3 -49.64 38.72 -3.22
C LYS A 3 -49.44 37.51 -2.26
N SER A 4 -49.66 36.30 -2.74
CA SER A 4 -49.52 35.13 -1.83
C SER A 4 -48.75 33.94 -2.37
N LEU A 5 -47.91 34.08 -3.41
CA LEU A 5 -47.20 32.90 -3.98
C LEU A 5 -45.65 33.01 -3.95
N ILE A 6 -45.07 34.07 -3.43
CA ILE A 6 -43.60 34.25 -3.44
C ILE A 6 -42.93 33.79 -2.12
N VAL A 7 -43.69 33.70 -1.03
CA VAL A 7 -43.10 33.35 0.29
C VAL A 7 -42.82 31.84 0.46
N SER A 8 -43.60 30.96 -0.24
CA SER A 8 -43.42 29.51 -0.11
C SER A 8 -42.13 28.98 -0.80
N GLY A 9 -41.69 29.60 -1.89
CA GLY A 9 -40.53 29.12 -2.64
C GLY A 9 -39.18 29.34 -1.93
N VAL A 10 -39.07 30.46 -1.23
CA VAL A 10 -37.80 30.80 -0.53
C VAL A 10 -37.60 29.95 0.73
N ALA A 11 -38.70 29.66 1.46
CA ALA A 11 -38.62 28.82 2.66
C ALA A 11 -38.23 27.37 2.36
N VAL A 12 -38.68 26.82 1.25
CA VAL A 12 -38.33 25.46 0.83
C VAL A 12 -36.88 25.36 0.38
N LEU A 13 -36.38 26.36 -0.34
CA LEU A 13 -35.00 26.41 -0.81
C LEU A 13 -34.01 26.53 0.35
N VAL A 14 -34.30 27.30 1.37
CA VAL A 14 -33.46 27.46 2.57
C VAL A 14 -33.41 26.18 3.39
N LEU A 15 -34.52 25.43 3.51
CA LEU A 15 -34.56 24.18 4.23
C LEU A 15 -33.74 23.07 3.55
N ILE A 16 -33.73 23.03 2.21
CA ILE A 16 -32.95 22.04 1.45
C ILE A 16 -31.43 22.34 1.59
N VAL A 17 -31.04 23.61 1.52
CA VAL A 17 -29.62 24.00 1.66
C VAL A 17 -29.10 23.70 3.07
N VAL A 18 -29.90 23.95 4.10
CA VAL A 18 -29.51 23.66 5.51
C VAL A 18 -29.39 22.15 5.74
N SER A 19 -30.30 21.34 5.18
CA SER A 19 -30.25 19.88 5.34
C SER A 19 -29.03 19.26 4.65
N VAL A 20 -28.64 19.76 3.48
CA VAL A 20 -27.43 19.27 2.78
C VAL A 20 -26.17 19.67 3.54
N ALA A 21 -26.09 20.90 4.06
CA ALA A 21 -24.94 21.37 4.83
C ALA A 21 -24.75 20.59 6.15
N VAL A 22 -25.82 20.24 6.84
CA VAL A 22 -25.77 19.43 8.06
C VAL A 22 -25.35 17.99 7.75
N GLY A 23 -25.83 17.42 6.66
CA GLY A 23 -25.44 16.06 6.22
C GLY A 23 -23.96 15.95 5.87
N VAL A 24 -23.40 16.95 5.17
CA VAL A 24 -21.97 16.99 4.82
C VAL A 24 -21.10 17.18 6.07
N ALA A 25 -21.52 18.03 7.00
CA ALA A 25 -20.79 18.25 8.25
C ALA A 25 -20.76 17.02 9.16
N GLN A 26 -21.86 16.24 9.20
CA GLN A 26 -21.89 14.98 9.93
C GLN A 26 -21.02 13.90 9.29
N ALA A 27 -21.06 13.75 7.97
CA ALA A 27 -20.19 12.82 7.25
C ALA A 27 -18.70 13.12 7.44
N GLN A 28 -18.33 14.40 7.43
CA GLN A 28 -16.96 14.83 7.74
C GLN A 28 -16.57 14.59 9.20
N LYS A 29 -17.49 14.72 10.14
CA LYS A 29 -17.24 14.45 11.57
C LYS A 29 -17.07 12.96 11.84
N GLU A 30 -17.82 12.10 11.17
CA GLU A 30 -17.66 10.64 11.26
C GLU A 30 -16.35 10.15 10.62
N ALA A 31 -15.93 10.72 9.50
CA ALA A 31 -14.63 10.44 8.89
C ALA A 31 -13.44 10.88 9.77
N SER A 32 -13.63 11.94 10.60
CA SER A 32 -12.60 12.47 11.50
C SER A 32 -12.45 11.70 12.81
N THR A 33 -13.38 10.82 13.18
CA THR A 33 -13.40 10.13 14.47
C THR A 33 -12.85 8.71 14.45
N LYS A 34 -12.31 8.22 13.33
CA LYS A 34 -11.55 6.97 13.34
C LYS A 34 -10.31 7.17 14.22
N LYS A 35 -10.40 6.75 15.47
CA LYS A 35 -9.32 6.83 16.47
C LYS A 35 -8.08 6.20 15.87
N LYS A 36 -7.04 7.00 15.63
CA LYS A 36 -5.74 6.51 15.21
C LYS A 36 -5.22 5.60 16.31
N SER A 37 -5.03 4.32 16.04
CA SER A 37 -4.52 3.34 16.99
C SER A 37 -3.06 3.01 16.66
N VAL A 38 -2.30 2.67 17.70
CA VAL A 38 -0.97 2.09 17.53
C VAL A 38 -1.13 0.72 16.87
N ILE A 39 -0.31 0.45 15.85
CA ILE A 39 -0.19 -0.87 15.23
C ILE A 39 1.09 -1.51 15.77
N TYR A 40 0.95 -2.69 16.36
CA TYR A 40 2.08 -3.50 16.80
C TYR A 40 1.88 -4.94 16.34
N VAL A 41 2.85 -5.46 15.61
CA VAL A 41 2.88 -6.85 15.14
C VAL A 41 4.19 -7.47 15.59
N ALA A 42 4.13 -8.39 16.55
CA ALA A 42 5.30 -9.16 16.93
C ALA A 42 5.73 -10.07 15.78
N ALA A 43 7.03 -10.19 15.52
CA ALA A 43 7.57 -10.92 14.36
C ALA A 43 7.14 -12.39 14.33
N ASP A 44 7.04 -13.03 15.52
CA ASP A 44 6.58 -14.42 15.68
C ASP A 44 5.06 -14.60 15.53
N LYS A 45 4.30 -13.51 15.54
CA LYS A 45 2.84 -13.46 15.36
C LYS A 45 2.42 -12.97 13.97
N ALA A 46 3.35 -12.57 13.12
CA ALA A 46 3.06 -12.14 11.76
C ALA A 46 2.44 -13.31 10.97
N LYS A 47 1.26 -13.06 10.39
CA LYS A 47 0.49 -14.09 9.67
C LYS A 47 0.86 -14.09 8.19
N PHE A 48 1.89 -14.83 7.85
CA PHE A 48 2.30 -14.97 6.45
C PHE A 48 1.29 -15.79 5.65
N LYS A 49 0.99 -15.32 4.46
CA LYS A 49 0.21 -16.00 3.42
C LYS A 49 1.03 -15.97 2.13
N GLU A 50 0.80 -16.94 1.25
CA GLU A 50 1.39 -16.91 -0.08
C GLU A 50 1.01 -15.63 -0.83
N SER A 51 2.00 -15.02 -1.48
CA SER A 51 1.80 -13.77 -2.25
C SER A 51 1.06 -14.06 -3.56
N PRO A 52 0.32 -13.10 -4.10
CA PRO A 52 -0.21 -13.20 -5.46
C PRO A 52 0.89 -13.56 -6.46
N GLY A 53 0.68 -14.58 -7.28
CA GLY A 53 1.68 -15.09 -8.22
C GLY A 53 2.54 -16.25 -7.70
N GLY A 54 2.47 -16.57 -6.40
CA GLY A 54 3.16 -17.71 -5.79
C GLY A 54 4.65 -17.50 -5.52
N GLY A 55 5.28 -18.50 -4.90
CA GLY A 55 6.74 -18.54 -4.68
C GLY A 55 7.27 -17.65 -3.57
N THR A 56 6.49 -16.71 -3.05
CA THR A 56 6.85 -15.83 -1.93
C THR A 56 5.72 -15.80 -0.90
N SER A 57 5.96 -15.21 0.26
CA SER A 57 4.88 -15.01 1.24
C SER A 57 4.95 -13.64 1.89
N MET A 58 3.79 -13.05 2.20
CA MET A 58 3.67 -11.76 2.85
C MET A 58 2.75 -11.79 4.07
N ALA A 59 3.04 -10.97 5.05
CA ALA A 59 2.19 -10.68 6.19
C ALA A 59 1.87 -9.19 6.20
N VAL A 60 0.60 -8.83 5.97
CA VAL A 60 0.16 -7.44 5.96
C VAL A 60 0.26 -6.86 7.37
N LEU A 61 0.94 -5.72 7.51
CA LEU A 61 1.12 -4.99 8.75
C LEU A 61 0.10 -3.86 8.89
N TRP A 62 -0.14 -3.14 7.81
CA TRP A 62 -1.19 -2.13 7.70
C TRP A 62 -1.57 -1.92 6.23
N GLY A 63 -2.71 -1.26 6.00
CA GLY A 63 -3.22 -1.00 4.66
C GLY A 63 -3.84 -2.24 4.00
N ASP A 64 -3.96 -2.19 2.70
CA ASP A 64 -4.53 -3.26 1.88
C ASP A 64 -3.78 -3.30 0.53
N PRO A 65 -2.89 -4.27 0.30
CA PRO A 65 -2.10 -4.38 -0.93
C PRO A 65 -2.95 -4.53 -2.19
N ASP A 66 -4.17 -5.01 -2.08
CA ASP A 66 -5.08 -5.13 -3.23
C ASP A 66 -5.76 -3.81 -3.61
N LYS A 67 -5.73 -2.80 -2.73
CA LYS A 67 -6.51 -1.57 -2.90
C LYS A 67 -5.71 -0.28 -2.89
N GLY A 68 -4.56 -0.23 -2.21
CA GLY A 68 -3.83 1.01 -2.07
C GLY A 68 -2.56 0.92 -1.23
N PRO A 69 -2.14 2.04 -0.58
CA PRO A 69 -0.95 2.05 0.26
C PRO A 69 -0.99 1.01 1.36
N HIS A 70 0.13 0.35 1.57
CA HIS A 70 0.23 -0.78 2.49
C HIS A 70 1.66 -0.97 2.99
N ALA A 71 1.81 -1.77 4.06
CA ALA A 71 3.10 -2.33 4.42
C ALA A 71 2.98 -3.81 4.78
N THR A 72 4.04 -4.54 4.48
CA THR A 72 4.14 -5.99 4.72
C THR A 72 5.49 -6.36 5.31
N PHE A 73 5.54 -7.49 5.99
CA PHE A 73 6.75 -8.31 5.98
C PHE A 73 6.63 -9.29 4.82
N THR A 74 7.68 -9.33 4.00
CA THR A 74 7.73 -10.21 2.82
C THR A 74 8.90 -11.19 2.95
N LYS A 75 8.70 -12.41 2.49
CA LYS A 75 9.71 -13.48 2.47
C LYS A 75 9.93 -13.97 1.06
N PHE A 76 11.17 -13.96 0.64
CA PHE A 76 11.66 -14.66 -0.53
C PHE A 76 12.40 -15.93 -0.08
N PRO A 77 12.03 -17.10 -0.57
CA PRO A 77 12.80 -18.32 -0.28
C PRO A 77 14.19 -18.24 -0.89
N PRO A 78 15.14 -19.11 -0.45
CA PRO A 78 16.46 -19.21 -1.05
C PRO A 78 16.40 -19.41 -2.56
N GLY A 79 17.13 -18.57 -3.30
CA GLY A 79 17.22 -18.65 -4.76
C GLY A 79 15.97 -18.21 -5.52
N TYR A 80 14.99 -17.58 -4.87
CA TYR A 80 13.84 -16.99 -5.56
C TYR A 80 14.28 -15.90 -6.54
N GLU A 81 13.66 -15.87 -7.72
CA GLU A 81 13.87 -14.86 -8.76
C GLU A 81 12.53 -14.41 -9.32
N ALA A 82 12.25 -13.11 -9.28
CA ALA A 82 11.02 -12.52 -9.81
C ALA A 82 11.11 -12.16 -11.30
N GLY A 83 12.29 -12.29 -11.92
CA GLY A 83 12.50 -11.87 -13.30
C GLY A 83 12.42 -10.34 -13.49
N LEU A 84 12.49 -9.89 -14.74
CA LEU A 84 12.42 -8.46 -15.08
C LEU A 84 10.97 -7.98 -15.01
N HIS A 85 10.72 -6.93 -14.22
CA HIS A 85 9.37 -6.39 -14.00
C HIS A 85 9.41 -4.91 -13.63
N THR A 86 8.22 -4.34 -13.50
CA THR A 86 7.96 -3.02 -12.93
C THR A 86 6.84 -3.11 -11.88
N HIS A 87 6.73 -2.07 -11.05
CA HIS A 87 5.54 -1.80 -10.22
C HIS A 87 4.89 -0.49 -10.68
N THR A 88 3.57 -0.36 -10.58
CA THR A 88 2.88 0.91 -10.87
C THR A 88 3.26 2.00 -9.86
N SER A 89 3.43 1.61 -8.60
CA SER A 89 3.68 2.53 -7.48
C SER A 89 5.09 2.38 -6.94
N ASP A 90 5.56 3.41 -6.20
CA ASP A 90 6.84 3.32 -5.49
C ASP A 90 6.81 2.21 -4.45
N VAL A 91 7.94 1.53 -4.30
CA VAL A 91 8.17 0.50 -3.29
C VAL A 91 9.42 0.86 -2.48
N TRP A 92 9.33 0.75 -1.16
CA TRP A 92 10.44 0.91 -0.22
C TRP A 92 10.70 -0.39 0.51
N ILE A 93 11.96 -0.76 0.63
CA ILE A 93 12.39 -2.05 1.18
C ILE A 93 13.45 -1.79 2.24
N THR A 94 13.31 -2.46 3.39
CA THR A 94 14.39 -2.59 4.39
C THR A 94 14.55 -4.06 4.74
N VAL A 95 15.74 -4.60 4.49
CA VAL A 95 16.02 -6.02 4.75
C VAL A 95 16.19 -6.26 6.25
N ILE A 96 15.59 -7.35 6.74
CA ILE A 96 15.65 -7.80 8.13
C ILE A 96 16.59 -9.00 8.27
N LYS A 97 16.53 -9.94 7.33
CA LYS A 97 17.35 -11.17 7.34
C LYS A 97 17.64 -11.63 5.92
N GLY A 98 18.79 -12.29 5.73
CA GLY A 98 19.25 -12.77 4.42
C GLY A 98 19.68 -11.61 3.52
N ALA A 99 19.38 -11.66 2.23
CA ALA A 99 19.59 -10.53 1.33
C ALA A 99 18.55 -10.49 0.20
N TYR A 100 18.10 -9.29 -0.09
CA TYR A 100 17.33 -8.97 -1.28
C TYR A 100 18.32 -8.69 -2.42
N LEU A 101 18.21 -9.45 -3.48
CA LEU A 101 19.02 -9.26 -4.68
C LEU A 101 18.27 -8.35 -5.64
N TYR A 102 18.86 -7.24 -5.99
CA TYR A 102 18.32 -6.25 -6.91
C TYR A 102 19.20 -6.11 -8.13
N LYS A 103 18.60 -5.95 -9.32
CA LYS A 103 19.32 -5.70 -10.57
C LYS A 103 18.52 -4.80 -11.49
N ASP A 104 19.16 -3.78 -12.03
CA ASP A 104 18.66 -2.92 -13.09
C ASP A 104 19.76 -2.70 -14.15
N ASP A 105 19.58 -1.74 -15.07
CA ASP A 105 20.55 -1.37 -16.11
C ASP A 105 21.81 -0.70 -15.54
N ALA A 106 21.75 -0.13 -14.34
CA ALA A 106 22.90 0.42 -13.64
C ALA A 106 23.74 -0.63 -12.89
N GLY A 107 23.28 -1.88 -12.79
CA GLY A 107 23.98 -3.01 -12.21
C GLY A 107 23.23 -3.76 -11.11
N GLU A 108 23.96 -4.57 -10.37
CA GLU A 108 23.44 -5.44 -9.34
C GLU A 108 23.75 -4.89 -7.93
N LYS A 109 22.82 -5.11 -6.99
CA LYS A 109 22.99 -4.78 -5.57
C LYS A 109 22.55 -5.95 -4.72
N ARG A 110 23.36 -6.28 -3.73
CA ARG A 110 22.98 -7.18 -2.63
C ARG A 110 22.60 -6.33 -1.43
N VAL A 111 21.30 -6.20 -1.20
CA VAL A 111 20.73 -5.39 -0.12
C VAL A 111 20.63 -6.27 1.13
N GLY A 112 21.45 -6.00 2.13
CA GLY A 112 21.58 -6.79 3.37
C GLY A 112 20.76 -6.24 4.53
N PRO A 113 20.81 -6.89 5.71
CA PRO A 113 20.07 -6.45 6.88
C PRO A 113 20.40 -5.02 7.30
N GLY A 114 19.35 -4.19 7.47
CA GLY A 114 19.47 -2.77 7.80
C GLY A 114 19.63 -1.85 6.60
N ASP A 115 19.91 -2.37 5.41
CA ASP A 115 19.97 -1.56 4.19
C ASP A 115 18.58 -1.13 3.75
N PHE A 116 18.55 0.02 3.07
CA PHE A 116 17.34 0.62 2.49
C PHE A 116 17.45 0.69 0.97
N LEU A 117 16.37 0.32 0.30
CA LEU A 117 16.19 0.45 -1.14
C LEU A 117 14.84 1.11 -1.44
N ARG A 118 14.82 2.09 -2.35
CA ARG A 118 13.59 2.59 -2.97
C ARG A 118 13.60 2.23 -4.44
N VAL A 119 12.52 1.65 -4.92
CA VAL A 119 12.25 1.41 -6.34
C VAL A 119 11.10 2.32 -6.76
N PRO A 120 11.34 3.32 -7.64
CA PRO A 120 10.28 4.18 -8.14
C PRO A 120 9.28 3.40 -9.01
N GLY A 121 8.03 3.83 -9.01
CA GLY A 121 7.02 3.30 -9.93
C GLY A 121 7.47 3.41 -11.39
N GLY A 122 7.21 2.36 -12.18
CA GLY A 122 7.62 2.25 -13.58
C GLY A 122 9.10 1.88 -13.81
N HIS A 123 9.95 1.83 -12.78
CA HIS A 123 11.35 1.46 -12.93
C HIS A 123 11.51 -0.04 -13.20
N GLN A 124 12.20 -0.39 -14.29
CA GLN A 124 12.45 -1.78 -14.68
C GLN A 124 13.59 -2.37 -13.85
N HIS A 125 13.32 -3.50 -13.22
CA HIS A 125 14.32 -4.21 -12.42
C HIS A 125 13.97 -5.70 -12.28
N SER A 126 14.95 -6.48 -11.85
CA SER A 126 14.75 -7.84 -11.36
C SER A 126 15.00 -7.88 -9.87
N SER A 127 14.33 -8.80 -9.19
CA SER A 127 14.53 -9.00 -7.75
C SER A 127 14.61 -10.48 -7.40
N GLY A 128 15.27 -10.78 -6.28
CA GLY A 128 15.41 -12.15 -5.81
C GLY A 128 15.83 -12.25 -4.36
N GLY A 129 15.86 -13.49 -3.87
CA GLY A 129 16.39 -13.84 -2.56
C GLY A 129 17.80 -14.46 -2.66
N ASP A 130 18.64 -14.21 -1.65
CA ASP A 130 19.94 -14.88 -1.54
C ASP A 130 19.80 -16.38 -1.74
N LYS A 131 20.78 -17.00 -2.40
CA LYS A 131 20.71 -18.42 -2.79
C LYS A 131 20.68 -19.38 -1.60
N THR A 132 21.20 -18.96 -0.45
CA THR A 132 21.31 -19.80 0.76
C THR A 132 20.28 -19.42 1.81
N GLU A 133 20.08 -18.11 2.05
CA GLU A 133 19.26 -17.61 3.15
C GLU A 133 17.89 -17.07 2.71
N GLY A 134 17.72 -16.79 1.41
CA GLY A 134 16.58 -16.05 0.92
C GLY A 134 16.62 -14.59 1.40
N ALA A 135 15.46 -13.99 1.58
CA ALA A 135 15.32 -12.66 2.16
C ALA A 135 14.07 -12.56 3.03
N VAL A 136 14.16 -11.84 4.15
CA VAL A 136 13.02 -11.34 4.92
C VAL A 136 13.18 -9.83 5.00
N PHE A 137 12.16 -9.09 4.58
CA PHE A 137 12.22 -7.63 4.52
C PHE A 137 10.88 -6.99 4.85
N TYR A 138 10.96 -5.75 5.35
CA TYR A 138 9.84 -4.83 5.38
C TYR A 138 9.69 -4.23 3.99
N GLU A 139 8.47 -4.18 3.50
CA GLU A 139 8.11 -3.54 2.24
C GLU A 139 6.96 -2.58 2.47
N GLU A 140 7.06 -1.38 1.90
CA GLU A 140 6.00 -0.39 1.88
C GLU A 140 5.71 -0.01 0.44
N GLY A 141 4.44 -0.03 0.05
CA GLY A 141 3.95 0.40 -1.24
C GLY A 141 3.15 1.69 -1.15
N SER A 142 3.41 2.67 -2.03
CA SER A 142 2.64 3.93 -2.09
C SER A 142 1.26 3.77 -2.70
N GLY A 143 0.96 2.63 -3.29
CA GLY A 143 -0.31 2.30 -3.92
C GLY A 143 -0.62 0.81 -3.83
N LYS A 144 -1.49 0.34 -4.70
CA LYS A 144 -1.80 -1.07 -4.85
C LYS A 144 -0.53 -1.85 -5.24
N PHE A 145 -0.36 -3.04 -4.65
CA PHE A 145 0.70 -3.96 -5.06
C PHE A 145 0.40 -4.56 -6.43
N ASP A 146 1.37 -4.50 -7.31
CA ASP A 146 1.38 -5.24 -8.57
C ASP A 146 2.81 -5.63 -8.94
N LEU A 147 2.96 -6.60 -9.82
CA LEU A 147 4.21 -7.00 -10.45
C LEU A 147 3.90 -7.20 -11.93
N ILE A 148 4.41 -6.29 -12.76
CA ILE A 148 4.13 -6.22 -14.20
C ILE A 148 5.35 -6.74 -14.95
N PRO A 149 5.32 -7.97 -15.50
CA PRO A 149 6.45 -8.51 -16.25
C PRO A 149 6.79 -7.64 -17.48
N VAL A 150 8.08 -7.41 -17.70
CA VAL A 150 8.60 -6.77 -18.91
C VAL A 150 8.91 -7.87 -19.93
N LYS A 151 8.41 -7.69 -21.16
CA LYS A 151 8.60 -8.62 -22.29
C LYS A 151 9.88 -8.31 -23.05
#